data_4c0b138cbbe1b3e1bc5e5b722eaf5189
#
_entry.id   4c0b138cbbe1b3e1bc5e5b722eaf5189
#
_cell.length_a   1.000
_cell.length_b   1.000
_cell.length_c   1.000
_cell.angle_alpha   90.00
_cell.angle_beta   90.00
_cell.angle_gamma   90.00
#
_symmetry.space_group_name_H-M   'P 1'
#
loop_
_entity.id
_entity.type
_entity.pdbx_description
1 polymer ?
#
loop_
_entity_poly.entity_id
_entity_poly.type
_entity_poly.pdbx_seq_one_letter_code
_entity_poly.pdbx_strand_id
1 'polypeptide(L)'
;MESGVKEKAYMALYARVREAITGGIYRWGGKLPSKRAMAERYGVSVITVEHAYALLAEEGYVEPRERSGYFIIYKEEDAFPVGYRGKEVKPVLHSETDEEVFPFSVYAKTARTVLSKWGEKVLARSPNQGTAELRNALCDYLARSRNIIVSPQQICIGSGAEYLYSLVVQALGRERLVAVEDPCYEKIRQVYRVHGIRTESLRLGDKGILTEELKRAGARVLHVTPFHSYPSGITANASKRREYIRWAEERSGLIIEDDFDSEFTLLSKAEDTLFSLAPHGPVVYMNTFSRTIAPSVRVAYLVLPENLSLIHISEPTRH
;
A
#
# COMPACT_ATOMS: atom_id res chain seq x y z
N MET A 1 -13.51 20.46 27.81
CA MET A 1 -12.99 19.39 28.70
C MET A 1 -11.99 18.60 27.88
N GLU A 2 -10.72 18.89 28.13
CA GLU A 2 -9.59 18.30 27.42
C GLU A 2 -9.41 16.85 27.87
N SER A 3 -9.63 15.90 26.99
CA SER A 3 -9.14 14.53 27.15
C SER A 3 -7.78 14.38 26.49
N GLY A 4 -6.74 14.90 27.15
CA GLY A 4 -5.35 14.60 26.78
C GLY A 4 -5.10 13.11 26.98
N VAL A 5 -4.83 12.41 25.89
CA VAL A 5 -4.29 11.05 25.90
C VAL A 5 -2.93 11.12 26.60
N LYS A 6 -2.83 10.65 27.83
CA LYS A 6 -1.57 10.54 28.57
C LYS A 6 -0.66 9.60 27.78
N GLU A 7 0.34 10.17 27.09
CA GLU A 7 1.42 9.39 26.50
C GLU A 7 1.99 8.43 27.56
N LYS A 8 2.05 7.16 27.25
CA LYS A 8 2.51 6.17 28.23
C LYS A 8 3.96 6.48 28.57
N ALA A 9 4.29 6.72 29.84
CA ALA A 9 5.58 7.19 30.32
C ALA A 9 6.80 6.39 29.78
N TYR A 10 6.62 5.10 29.45
CA TYR A 10 7.67 4.28 28.86
C TYR A 10 7.96 4.64 27.40
N MET A 11 6.96 5.12 26.62
CA MET A 11 7.14 5.55 25.23
C MET A 11 7.93 6.86 25.17
N ALA A 12 7.61 7.81 26.03
CA ALA A 12 8.38 9.07 26.14
C ALA A 12 9.84 8.79 26.55
N LEU A 13 10.09 7.89 27.47
CA LEU A 13 11.43 7.48 27.86
C LEU A 13 12.16 6.75 26.71
N TYR A 14 11.47 5.84 26.01
CA TYR A 14 11.99 5.13 24.87
C TYR A 14 12.44 6.12 23.78
N ALA A 15 11.60 7.09 23.40
CA ALA A 15 11.91 8.08 22.36
C ALA A 15 13.17 8.89 22.74
N ARG A 16 13.27 9.38 23.96
CA ARG A 16 14.43 10.14 24.47
C ARG A 16 15.71 9.33 24.45
N VAL A 17 15.68 8.07 24.87
CA VAL A 17 16.88 7.22 24.89
C VAL A 17 17.28 6.84 23.47
N ARG A 18 16.32 6.57 22.58
CA ARG A 18 16.58 6.35 21.17
C ARG A 18 17.26 7.55 20.51
N GLU A 19 16.74 8.76 20.72
CA GLU A 19 17.39 10.00 20.23
C GLU A 19 18.80 10.16 20.78
N ALA A 20 19.03 9.85 22.04
CA ALA A 20 20.35 9.91 22.66
C ALA A 20 21.33 8.88 22.03
N ILE A 21 20.85 7.72 21.60
CA ILE A 21 21.65 6.71 20.90
C ILE A 21 21.92 7.18 19.46
N THR A 22 20.91 7.57 18.71
CA THR A 22 21.06 7.99 17.30
C THR A 22 21.81 9.31 17.16
N GLY A 23 21.70 10.21 18.15
CA GLY A 23 22.47 11.45 18.24
C GLY A 23 23.89 11.28 18.81
N GLY A 24 24.37 10.05 19.04
CA GLY A 24 25.74 9.75 19.46
C GLY A 24 26.07 10.07 20.91
N ILE A 25 25.09 10.44 21.76
CA ILE A 25 25.30 10.63 23.21
C ILE A 25 25.67 9.28 23.87
N TYR A 26 24.97 8.22 23.48
CA TYR A 26 25.35 6.85 23.83
C TYR A 26 26.00 6.19 22.61
N ARG A 27 27.30 5.92 22.70
CA ARG A 27 28.11 5.42 21.57
C ARG A 27 28.05 3.89 21.50
N TRP A 28 28.28 3.36 20.32
CA TRP A 28 28.41 1.93 20.06
C TRP A 28 29.38 1.24 21.05
N GLY A 29 28.99 0.05 21.53
CA GLY A 29 29.70 -0.70 22.55
C GLY A 29 29.56 -0.12 23.99
N GLY A 30 29.02 1.10 24.11
CA GLY A 30 28.75 1.71 25.42
C GLY A 30 27.64 1.00 26.17
N LYS A 31 27.62 1.17 27.49
CA LYS A 31 26.61 0.60 28.37
C LYS A 31 25.56 1.66 28.72
N LEU A 32 24.28 1.33 28.61
CA LEU A 32 23.20 2.17 29.15
C LEU A 32 23.25 2.22 30.68
N PRO A 33 22.80 3.31 31.31
CA PRO A 33 22.60 3.37 32.76
C PRO A 33 21.75 2.20 33.26
N SER A 34 21.96 1.78 34.50
CA SER A 34 21.13 0.72 35.11
C SER A 34 19.67 1.16 35.14
N LYS A 35 18.74 0.20 35.13
CA LYS A 35 17.29 0.48 35.21
C LYS A 35 16.94 1.39 36.41
N ARG A 36 17.62 1.22 37.56
CA ARG A 36 17.43 2.04 38.75
C ARG A 36 17.95 3.48 38.53
N ALA A 37 19.17 3.61 38.02
CA ALA A 37 19.75 4.93 37.73
C ALA A 37 18.96 5.73 36.66
N MET A 38 18.43 5.02 35.66
CA MET A 38 17.58 5.66 34.64
C MET A 38 16.21 6.05 35.22
N ALA A 39 15.62 5.22 36.07
CA ALA A 39 14.37 5.52 36.80
C ALA A 39 14.51 6.77 37.67
N GLU A 40 15.60 6.86 38.43
CA GLU A 40 15.92 8.03 39.27
C GLU A 40 16.14 9.29 38.40
N ARG A 41 16.93 9.19 37.33
CA ARG A 41 17.24 10.30 36.42
C ARG A 41 16.01 10.93 35.77
N TYR A 42 15.01 10.12 35.41
CA TYR A 42 13.83 10.58 34.69
C TYR A 42 12.56 10.61 35.55
N GLY A 43 12.66 10.31 36.84
CA GLY A 43 11.52 10.34 37.77
C GLY A 43 10.40 9.34 37.43
N VAL A 44 10.77 8.17 36.88
CA VAL A 44 9.82 7.13 36.47
C VAL A 44 10.03 5.83 37.24
N SER A 45 9.07 4.89 37.17
CA SER A 45 9.24 3.60 37.79
C SER A 45 10.28 2.72 37.09
N VAL A 46 10.91 1.80 37.83
CA VAL A 46 11.88 0.84 37.22
C VAL A 46 11.20 -0.03 36.17
N ILE A 47 9.91 -0.36 36.32
CA ILE A 47 9.11 -1.10 35.35
C ILE A 47 8.96 -0.29 34.05
N THR A 48 8.75 1.02 34.16
CA THR A 48 8.70 1.93 32.99
C THR A 48 10.00 1.91 32.20
N VAL A 49 11.14 1.93 32.89
CA VAL A 49 12.46 1.82 32.23
C VAL A 49 12.66 0.43 31.62
N GLU A 50 12.22 -0.60 32.27
CA GLU A 50 12.31 -1.98 31.77
C GLU A 50 11.56 -2.15 30.45
N HIS A 51 10.34 -1.62 30.37
CA HIS A 51 9.57 -1.62 29.11
C HIS A 51 10.27 -0.80 28.01
N ALA A 52 10.79 0.39 28.34
CA ALA A 52 11.53 1.21 27.37
C ALA A 52 12.79 0.50 26.86
N TYR A 53 13.54 -0.14 27.76
CA TYR A 53 14.75 -0.87 27.39
C TYR A 53 14.45 -2.16 26.62
N ALA A 54 13.35 -2.83 26.91
CA ALA A 54 12.89 -3.99 26.15
C ALA A 54 12.56 -3.58 24.70
N LEU A 55 11.89 -2.45 24.49
CA LEU A 55 11.61 -1.92 23.15
C LEU A 55 12.90 -1.57 22.41
N LEU A 56 13.85 -0.89 23.07
CA LEU A 56 15.14 -0.57 22.47
C LEU A 56 15.93 -1.83 22.07
N ALA A 57 15.83 -2.90 22.87
CA ALA A 57 16.47 -4.18 22.56
C ALA A 57 15.74 -4.91 21.41
N GLU A 58 14.43 -4.88 21.42
CA GLU A 58 13.59 -5.45 20.36
C GLU A 58 13.81 -4.77 19.01
N GLU A 59 14.13 -3.48 19.00
CA GLU A 59 14.40 -2.70 17.78
C GLU A 59 15.89 -2.72 17.38
N GLY A 60 16.75 -3.40 18.16
CA GLY A 60 18.17 -3.56 17.82
C GLY A 60 19.04 -2.33 18.11
N TYR A 61 18.59 -1.39 18.95
CA TYR A 61 19.44 -0.29 19.43
C TYR A 61 20.40 -0.75 20.52
N VAL A 62 19.95 -1.71 21.35
CA VAL A 62 20.72 -2.23 22.46
C VAL A 62 20.62 -3.75 22.57
N GLU A 63 21.62 -4.38 23.16
CA GLU A 63 21.64 -5.82 23.45
C GLU A 63 21.65 -6.04 24.97
N PRO A 64 20.71 -6.83 25.53
CA PRO A 64 20.78 -7.24 26.92
C PRO A 64 21.90 -8.27 27.09
N ARG A 65 22.85 -8.05 28.02
CA ARG A 65 23.85 -9.03 28.41
C ARG A 65 23.59 -9.48 29.84
N GLU A 66 23.48 -10.80 30.02
CA GLU A 66 23.16 -11.40 31.30
C GLU A 66 24.07 -10.89 32.42
N ARG A 67 23.48 -10.48 33.54
CA ARG A 67 24.16 -9.88 34.71
C ARG A 67 24.99 -8.62 34.44
N SER A 68 25.05 -8.16 33.18
CA SER A 68 25.89 -7.04 32.75
C SER A 68 25.12 -5.78 32.40
N GLY A 69 23.86 -5.90 31.97
CA GLY A 69 22.99 -4.78 31.59
C GLY A 69 22.77 -4.66 30.08
N TYR A 70 22.46 -3.46 29.61
CA TYR A 70 22.14 -3.20 28.21
C TYR A 70 23.30 -2.45 27.54
N PHE A 71 23.75 -2.92 26.39
CA PHE A 71 24.86 -2.36 25.61
C PHE A 71 24.38 -1.86 24.26
N ILE A 72 24.91 -0.73 23.80
CA ILE A 72 24.57 -0.13 22.52
C ILE A 72 25.15 -0.99 21.38
N ILE A 73 24.29 -1.48 20.51
CA ILE A 73 24.69 -2.21 19.29
C ILE A 73 24.40 -1.41 18.01
N TYR A 74 23.71 -0.28 18.13
CA TYR A 74 23.48 0.63 17.02
C TYR A 74 24.78 1.31 16.60
N LYS A 75 25.13 1.21 15.31
CA LYS A 75 26.24 1.93 14.67
C LYS A 75 25.68 2.90 13.66
N GLU A 76 26.13 4.15 13.70
CA GLU A 76 25.76 5.16 12.71
C GLU A 76 26.20 4.74 11.28
N GLU A 77 27.27 3.95 11.18
CA GLU A 77 27.82 3.40 9.92
C GLU A 77 26.95 2.29 9.31
N ASP A 78 26.14 1.61 10.09
CA ASP A 78 25.18 0.58 9.62
C ASP A 78 23.86 1.23 9.10
N ALA A 79 23.65 2.51 9.37
CA ALA A 79 22.70 3.32 8.63
C ALA A 79 23.29 3.54 7.22
N PHE A 80 22.57 3.13 6.19
CA PHE A 80 22.99 3.35 4.80
C PHE A 80 23.61 4.74 4.66
N PRO A 81 24.84 4.88 4.10
CA PRO A 81 25.47 6.17 3.96
C PRO A 81 24.55 7.06 3.13
N VAL A 82 23.87 7.98 3.77
CA VAL A 82 23.16 9.06 3.10
C VAL A 82 24.19 10.01 2.56
N GLY A 83 24.87 9.60 1.49
CA GLY A 83 25.84 10.39 0.74
C GLY A 83 25.14 11.40 -0.16
N TYR A 84 24.22 12.18 0.37
CA TYR A 84 23.74 13.40 -0.32
C TYR A 84 23.27 14.43 0.69
N ARG A 85 24.20 15.27 1.16
CA ARG A 85 23.82 16.58 1.70
C ARG A 85 23.51 17.52 0.53
N GLY A 86 22.41 17.24 -0.18
CA GLY A 86 21.73 18.22 -1.00
C GLY A 86 21.14 19.28 -0.08
N LYS A 87 21.16 20.56 -0.50
CA LYS A 87 20.45 21.65 0.17
C LYS A 87 19.10 21.16 0.64
N GLU A 88 18.73 21.47 1.88
CA GLU A 88 17.38 21.21 2.41
C GLU A 88 16.34 21.66 1.40
N VAL A 89 15.85 20.72 0.63
CA VAL A 89 14.55 20.86 -0.04
C VAL A 89 13.58 20.77 1.13
N LYS A 90 13.03 21.91 1.55
CA LYS A 90 11.89 21.90 2.48
C LYS A 90 10.89 20.94 1.89
N PRO A 91 10.52 19.87 2.61
CA PRO A 91 9.50 18.96 2.10
C PRO A 91 8.29 19.82 1.76
N VAL A 92 7.80 19.72 0.55
CA VAL A 92 6.46 20.24 0.23
C VAL A 92 5.57 19.55 1.25
N LEU A 93 5.00 20.34 2.15
CA LEU A 93 4.05 19.89 3.14
C LEU A 93 2.97 19.08 2.42
N HIS A 94 3.15 17.78 2.39
CA HIS A 94 1.99 16.91 2.30
C HIS A 94 1.21 17.21 3.56
N SER A 95 -0.07 17.55 3.38
CA SER A 95 -1.01 17.82 4.45
C SER A 95 -0.65 16.96 5.66
N GLU A 96 -0.52 17.59 6.80
CA GLU A 96 -0.41 16.96 8.10
C GLU A 96 -1.47 15.87 8.22
N THR A 97 -1.17 14.68 7.71
CA THR A 97 -1.88 13.48 8.08
C THR A 97 -1.38 13.21 9.47
N ASP A 98 -2.29 13.38 10.43
CA ASP A 98 -2.06 13.13 11.83
C ASP A 98 -1.14 11.91 12.01
N GLU A 99 0.09 12.13 12.48
CA GLU A 99 1.07 11.06 12.77
C GLU A 99 0.51 10.07 13.81
N GLU A 100 -0.60 10.40 14.45
CA GLU A 100 -1.26 9.59 15.47
C GLU A 100 -2.15 8.45 14.94
N VAL A 101 -2.46 8.38 13.64
CA VAL A 101 -3.46 7.43 13.12
C VAL A 101 -2.86 6.08 12.70
N PHE A 102 -1.58 6.03 12.31
CA PHE A 102 -0.98 4.78 11.88
C PHE A 102 -0.59 3.89 13.08
N PRO A 103 -1.11 2.65 13.19
CA PRO A 103 -0.82 1.77 14.32
C PRO A 103 0.60 1.16 14.21
N PHE A 104 1.63 2.00 14.30
CA PHE A 104 3.02 1.63 14.10
C PHE A 104 3.47 0.47 15.00
N SER A 105 3.02 0.43 16.26
CA SER A 105 3.34 -0.64 17.19
C SER A 105 2.82 -2.02 16.73
N VAL A 106 1.62 -2.04 16.10
CA VAL A 106 1.04 -3.25 15.53
C VAL A 106 1.83 -3.67 14.29
N TYR A 107 2.18 -2.71 13.42
CA TYR A 107 2.99 -2.96 12.24
C TYR A 107 4.36 -3.53 12.61
N ALA A 108 5.09 -2.91 13.54
CA ALA A 108 6.39 -3.34 13.99
C ALA A 108 6.33 -4.75 14.63
N LYS A 109 5.31 -5.01 15.47
CA LYS A 109 5.09 -6.35 16.05
C LYS A 109 4.85 -7.39 14.96
N THR A 110 4.02 -7.08 13.98
CA THR A 110 3.71 -7.99 12.88
C THR A 110 4.96 -8.29 12.04
N ALA A 111 5.74 -7.25 11.70
CA ALA A 111 6.99 -7.39 10.96
C ALA A 111 7.98 -8.30 11.71
N ARG A 112 8.17 -8.10 13.02
CA ARG A 112 9.03 -8.98 13.86
C ARG A 112 8.52 -10.42 13.86
N THR A 113 7.22 -10.62 14.00
CA THR A 113 6.62 -11.97 13.97
C THR A 113 6.91 -12.68 12.65
N VAL A 114 6.78 -11.96 11.52
CA VAL A 114 7.09 -12.49 10.20
C VAL A 114 8.57 -12.84 10.08
N LEU A 115 9.47 -11.94 10.47
CA LEU A 115 10.91 -12.16 10.42
C LEU A 115 11.33 -13.34 11.31
N SER A 116 10.79 -13.44 12.52
CA SER A 116 11.06 -14.57 13.43
C SER A 116 10.54 -15.90 12.89
N LYS A 117 9.37 -15.89 12.24
CA LYS A 117 8.73 -17.11 11.72
C LYS A 117 9.40 -17.61 10.44
N TRP A 118 9.78 -16.70 9.55
CA TRP A 118 10.26 -17.05 8.22
C TRP A 118 11.77 -16.94 8.07
N GLY A 119 12.45 -16.20 8.95
CA GLY A 119 13.90 -16.00 8.92
C GLY A 119 14.39 -15.53 7.56
N GLU A 120 15.49 -16.07 7.09
CA GLU A 120 16.11 -15.72 5.80
C GLU A 120 15.22 -15.98 4.57
N LYS A 121 14.19 -16.82 4.69
CA LYS A 121 13.25 -17.08 3.59
C LYS A 121 12.54 -15.82 3.11
N VAL A 122 12.38 -14.79 3.98
CA VAL A 122 11.82 -13.49 3.61
C VAL A 122 12.66 -12.78 2.54
N LEU A 123 13.95 -13.06 2.50
CA LEU A 123 14.91 -12.46 1.54
C LEU A 123 15.05 -13.27 0.25
N ALA A 124 14.40 -14.43 0.14
CA ALA A 124 14.41 -15.23 -1.08
C ALA A 124 13.72 -14.47 -2.23
N ARG A 125 14.17 -14.74 -3.45
CA ARG A 125 13.55 -14.18 -4.65
C ARG A 125 12.08 -14.58 -4.72
N SER A 126 11.20 -13.60 -4.76
CA SER A 126 9.76 -13.82 -4.96
C SER A 126 9.48 -14.27 -6.40
N PRO A 127 8.48 -15.14 -6.61
CA PRO A 127 7.92 -15.36 -7.95
C PRO A 127 7.43 -14.05 -8.59
N ASN A 128 7.41 -13.96 -9.91
CA ASN A 128 6.97 -12.75 -10.63
C ASN A 128 5.56 -12.29 -10.27
N GLN A 129 4.68 -13.22 -9.90
CA GLN A 129 3.31 -12.92 -9.46
C GLN A 129 3.22 -12.50 -7.98
N GLY A 130 4.31 -12.55 -7.24
CA GLY A 130 4.33 -12.41 -5.78
C GLY A 130 4.26 -13.76 -5.06
N THR A 131 4.54 -13.74 -3.75
CA THR A 131 4.58 -14.95 -2.94
C THR A 131 3.19 -15.61 -2.82
N ALA A 132 3.16 -16.93 -2.71
CA ALA A 132 1.92 -17.68 -2.57
C ALA A 132 1.17 -17.30 -1.28
N GLU A 133 1.91 -17.05 -0.21
CA GLU A 133 1.37 -16.67 1.10
C GLU A 133 0.59 -15.36 1.01
N LEU A 134 1.16 -14.34 0.35
CA LEU A 134 0.48 -13.05 0.20
C LEU A 134 -0.72 -13.16 -0.75
N ARG A 135 -0.61 -13.93 -1.83
CA ARG A 135 -1.74 -14.15 -2.76
C ARG A 135 -2.91 -14.89 -2.08
N ASN A 136 -2.63 -15.91 -1.25
CA ASN A 136 -3.66 -16.57 -0.46
C ASN A 136 -4.32 -15.62 0.56
N ALA A 137 -3.50 -14.83 1.27
CA ALA A 137 -4.02 -13.83 2.21
C ALA A 137 -4.89 -12.77 1.51
N LEU A 138 -4.55 -12.39 0.28
CA LEU A 138 -5.36 -11.48 -0.55
C LEU A 138 -6.68 -12.13 -0.97
N CYS A 139 -6.72 -13.42 -1.32
CA CYS A 139 -7.98 -14.13 -1.59
C CYS A 139 -8.93 -14.06 -0.38
N ASP A 140 -8.42 -14.36 0.82
CA ASP A 140 -9.20 -14.31 2.05
C ASP A 140 -9.67 -12.88 2.38
N TYR A 141 -8.81 -11.89 2.15
CA TYR A 141 -9.12 -10.47 2.35
C TYR A 141 -10.23 -10.01 1.40
N LEU A 142 -10.08 -10.28 0.10
CA LEU A 142 -11.03 -9.90 -0.94
C LEU A 142 -12.40 -10.55 -0.78
N ALA A 143 -12.43 -11.83 -0.39
CA ALA A 143 -13.68 -12.52 -0.11
C ALA A 143 -14.47 -11.85 1.03
N ARG A 144 -13.75 -11.43 2.10
CA ARG A 144 -14.39 -10.80 3.27
C ARG A 144 -14.75 -9.35 3.06
N SER A 145 -13.85 -8.57 2.40
CA SER A 145 -13.99 -7.11 2.31
C SER A 145 -14.76 -6.65 1.07
N ARG A 146 -14.66 -7.39 -0.05
CA ARG A 146 -15.19 -6.96 -1.36
C ARG A 146 -16.11 -7.98 -2.03
N ASN A 147 -16.39 -9.09 -1.37
CA ASN A 147 -17.16 -10.20 -1.96
C ASN A 147 -16.56 -10.70 -3.31
N ILE A 148 -15.23 -10.62 -3.43
CA ILE A 148 -14.49 -11.11 -4.59
C ILE A 148 -13.91 -12.48 -4.24
N ILE A 149 -14.45 -13.53 -4.88
CA ILE A 149 -14.03 -14.92 -4.66
C ILE A 149 -13.19 -15.36 -5.86
N VAL A 150 -11.90 -15.52 -5.63
CA VAL A 150 -10.92 -15.83 -6.69
C VAL A 150 -9.87 -16.82 -6.21
N SER A 151 -9.19 -17.45 -7.15
CA SER A 151 -8.03 -18.30 -6.85
C SER A 151 -6.73 -17.49 -6.77
N PRO A 152 -5.72 -17.97 -6.03
CA PRO A 152 -4.43 -17.28 -5.95
C PRO A 152 -3.72 -17.11 -7.30
N GLN A 153 -4.07 -17.94 -8.29
CA GLN A 153 -3.53 -17.86 -9.65
C GLN A 153 -4.02 -16.63 -10.42
N GLN A 154 -5.16 -16.06 -10.03
CA GLN A 154 -5.72 -14.84 -10.63
C GLN A 154 -5.08 -13.57 -10.05
N ILE A 155 -4.27 -13.67 -8.98
CA ILE A 155 -3.69 -12.52 -8.30
C ILE A 155 -2.25 -12.29 -8.75
N CYS A 156 -1.95 -11.05 -9.13
CA CYS A 156 -0.60 -10.56 -9.43
C CYS A 156 -0.28 -9.38 -8.51
N ILE A 157 0.83 -9.47 -7.77
CA ILE A 157 1.29 -8.45 -6.83
C ILE A 157 2.35 -7.58 -7.50
N GLY A 158 2.26 -6.26 -7.28
CA GLY A 158 3.19 -5.29 -7.83
C GLY A 158 3.63 -4.22 -6.84
N SER A 159 4.67 -3.50 -7.20
CA SER A 159 5.28 -2.45 -6.38
C SER A 159 4.55 -1.10 -6.51
N GLY A 160 3.25 -1.09 -6.26
CA GLY A 160 2.37 0.08 -6.35
C GLY A 160 1.58 0.14 -7.66
N ALA A 161 0.55 1.02 -7.68
CA ALA A 161 -0.40 1.10 -8.77
C ALA A 161 0.24 1.46 -10.13
N GLU A 162 1.21 2.38 -10.15
CA GLU A 162 1.90 2.79 -11.40
C GLU A 162 2.61 1.61 -12.08
N TYR A 163 3.20 0.70 -11.29
CA TYR A 163 3.79 -0.52 -11.83
C TYR A 163 2.72 -1.43 -12.44
N LEU A 164 1.58 -1.56 -11.79
CA LEU A 164 0.46 -2.37 -12.28
C LEU A 164 -0.15 -1.77 -13.55
N TYR A 165 -0.28 -0.44 -13.66
CA TYR A 165 -0.67 0.21 -14.91
C TYR A 165 0.27 -0.17 -16.05
N SER A 166 1.58 -0.16 -15.79
CA SER A 166 2.58 -0.54 -16.79
C SER A 166 2.46 -2.01 -17.22
N LEU A 167 2.17 -2.93 -16.29
CA LEU A 167 1.92 -4.33 -16.59
C LEU A 167 0.67 -4.53 -17.44
N VAL A 168 -0.42 -3.84 -17.09
CA VAL A 168 -1.67 -3.88 -17.86
C VAL A 168 -1.44 -3.39 -19.28
N VAL A 169 -0.71 -2.28 -19.43
CA VAL A 169 -0.35 -1.74 -20.75
C VAL A 169 0.44 -2.73 -21.58
N GLN A 170 1.42 -3.41 -20.99
CA GLN A 170 2.22 -4.42 -21.69
C GLN A 170 1.35 -5.60 -22.15
N ALA A 171 0.38 -6.01 -21.33
CA ALA A 171 -0.55 -7.08 -21.66
C ALA A 171 -1.54 -6.69 -22.77
N LEU A 172 -2.00 -5.42 -22.76
CA LEU A 172 -2.92 -4.92 -23.77
C LEU A 172 -2.29 -4.77 -25.15
N GLY A 173 -0.98 -4.48 -25.21
CA GLY A 173 -0.28 -4.12 -26.43
C GLY A 173 -0.53 -2.67 -26.85
N ARG A 174 0.39 -2.11 -27.65
CA ARG A 174 0.44 -0.68 -27.98
C ARG A 174 -0.65 -0.20 -28.96
N GLU A 175 -1.26 -1.11 -29.72
CA GLU A 175 -2.28 -0.77 -30.72
C GLU A 175 -3.67 -0.46 -30.12
N ARG A 176 -3.84 -0.62 -28.81
CA ARG A 176 -5.12 -0.42 -28.15
C ARG A 176 -5.38 1.07 -27.87
N LEU A 177 -6.64 1.47 -28.07
CA LEU A 177 -7.17 2.74 -27.57
C LEU A 177 -7.82 2.47 -26.22
N VAL A 178 -7.48 3.27 -25.20
CA VAL A 178 -8.01 3.16 -23.84
C VAL A 178 -8.86 4.37 -23.51
N ALA A 179 -10.12 4.15 -23.16
CA ALA A 179 -10.98 5.19 -22.62
C ALA A 179 -10.67 5.40 -21.13
N VAL A 180 -10.60 6.66 -20.72
CA VAL A 180 -10.37 7.09 -19.34
C VAL A 180 -11.38 8.14 -18.94
N GLU A 181 -11.69 8.23 -17.69
CA GLU A 181 -12.55 9.27 -17.11
C GLU A 181 -11.96 10.67 -17.35
N ASP A 182 -12.83 11.68 -17.45
CA ASP A 182 -12.44 13.08 -17.54
C ASP A 182 -13.31 13.93 -16.59
N PRO A 183 -12.72 14.48 -15.50
CA PRO A 183 -11.32 14.33 -15.08
C PRO A 183 -10.97 12.95 -14.54
N CYS A 184 -9.68 12.56 -14.58
CA CYS A 184 -9.14 11.37 -13.93
C CYS A 184 -7.81 11.67 -13.24
N TYR A 185 -7.28 10.70 -12.50
CA TYR A 185 -5.95 10.79 -11.94
C TYR A 185 -4.90 10.88 -13.06
N GLU A 186 -4.21 12.02 -13.16
CA GLU A 186 -3.32 12.34 -14.29
C GLU A 186 -2.20 11.29 -14.49
N LYS A 187 -1.76 10.59 -13.44
CA LYS A 187 -0.78 9.50 -13.56
C LYS A 187 -1.24 8.38 -14.48
N ILE A 188 -2.53 8.09 -14.54
CA ILE A 188 -3.09 7.09 -15.45
C ILE A 188 -2.77 7.49 -16.89
N ARG A 189 -3.08 8.72 -17.27
CA ARG A 189 -2.79 9.24 -18.61
C ARG A 189 -1.30 9.29 -18.91
N GLN A 190 -0.48 9.69 -17.93
CA GLN A 190 0.97 9.76 -18.08
C GLN A 190 1.57 8.38 -18.36
N VAL A 191 1.17 7.34 -17.62
CA VAL A 191 1.66 5.98 -17.84
C VAL A 191 1.26 5.48 -19.23
N TYR A 192 0.01 5.64 -19.64
CA TYR A 192 -0.43 5.25 -20.98
C TYR A 192 0.37 5.98 -22.07
N ARG A 193 0.57 7.29 -21.93
CA ARG A 193 1.35 8.11 -22.87
C ARG A 193 2.80 7.66 -22.99
N VAL A 194 3.47 7.41 -21.85
CA VAL A 194 4.88 6.95 -21.83
C VAL A 194 5.04 5.61 -22.54
N HIS A 195 4.04 4.75 -22.45
CA HIS A 195 4.03 3.45 -23.15
C HIS A 195 3.53 3.54 -24.62
N GLY A 196 3.21 4.74 -25.12
CA GLY A 196 2.76 4.95 -26.49
C GLY A 196 1.30 4.53 -26.74
N ILE A 197 0.50 4.34 -25.69
CA ILE A 197 -0.93 4.03 -25.81
C ILE A 197 -1.73 5.33 -25.94
N ARG A 198 -2.63 5.36 -26.91
CA ARG A 198 -3.59 6.47 -27.10
C ARG A 198 -4.72 6.34 -26.09
N THR A 199 -5.12 7.48 -25.52
CA THR A 199 -6.25 7.56 -24.60
C THR A 199 -7.38 8.40 -25.18
N GLU A 200 -8.62 8.02 -24.90
CA GLU A 200 -9.85 8.74 -25.20
C GLU A 200 -10.48 9.19 -23.88
N SER A 201 -10.77 10.50 -23.77
CA SER A 201 -11.38 11.09 -22.57
C SER A 201 -12.89 10.96 -22.64
N LEU A 202 -13.50 10.44 -21.58
CA LEU A 202 -14.95 10.34 -21.42
C LEU A 202 -15.40 11.18 -20.22
N ARG A 203 -16.27 12.17 -20.46
CA ARG A 203 -16.73 13.10 -19.42
C ARG A 203 -17.51 12.39 -18.33
N LEU A 204 -17.19 12.76 -17.09
CA LEU A 204 -17.95 12.37 -15.91
C LEU A 204 -19.20 13.23 -15.74
N GLY A 205 -20.31 12.61 -15.36
CA GLY A 205 -21.49 13.22 -14.78
C GLY A 205 -21.61 12.82 -13.31
N ASP A 206 -22.67 13.24 -12.63
CA ASP A 206 -22.87 13.05 -11.18
C ASP A 206 -22.92 11.58 -10.71
N LYS A 207 -23.07 10.62 -11.63
CA LYS A 207 -23.25 9.20 -11.33
C LYS A 207 -22.20 8.30 -12.02
N GLY A 208 -21.12 8.87 -12.51
CA GLY A 208 -20.10 8.24 -13.33
C GLY A 208 -20.07 8.77 -14.76
N ILE A 209 -19.41 8.09 -15.69
CA ILE A 209 -19.28 8.49 -17.09
C ILE A 209 -20.65 8.67 -17.73
N LEU A 210 -20.84 9.76 -18.46
CA LEU A 210 -22.09 10.03 -19.18
C LEU A 210 -22.39 8.91 -20.21
N THR A 211 -23.64 8.50 -20.32
CA THR A 211 -24.07 7.39 -21.20
C THR A 211 -23.78 7.68 -22.66
N GLU A 212 -23.94 8.94 -23.11
CA GLU A 212 -23.61 9.39 -24.47
C GLU A 212 -22.11 9.28 -24.75
N GLU A 213 -21.26 9.53 -23.77
CA GLU A 213 -19.81 9.38 -23.88
C GLU A 213 -19.42 7.91 -24.07
N LEU A 214 -20.01 7.01 -23.29
CA LEU A 214 -19.81 5.56 -23.43
C LEU A 214 -20.28 5.05 -24.81
N LYS A 215 -21.41 5.57 -25.31
CA LYS A 215 -21.95 5.16 -26.63
C LYS A 215 -21.06 5.59 -27.77
N ARG A 216 -20.50 6.82 -27.72
CA ARG A 216 -19.62 7.36 -28.76
C ARG A 216 -18.19 6.85 -28.72
N ALA A 217 -17.76 6.27 -27.60
CA ALA A 217 -16.38 5.82 -27.40
C ALA A 217 -15.94 4.84 -28.47
N GLY A 218 -14.80 5.13 -29.09
CA GLY A 218 -14.12 4.25 -30.06
C GLY A 218 -13.25 3.19 -29.40
N ALA A 219 -12.96 3.34 -28.11
CA ALA A 219 -12.15 2.42 -27.34
C ALA A 219 -12.88 1.10 -27.05
N ARG A 220 -12.09 0.05 -26.82
CA ARG A 220 -12.55 -1.25 -26.30
C ARG A 220 -12.01 -1.57 -24.92
N VAL A 221 -11.15 -0.73 -24.40
CA VAL A 221 -10.64 -0.82 -23.02
C VAL A 221 -11.11 0.41 -22.27
N LEU A 222 -11.68 0.21 -21.09
CA LEU A 222 -12.19 1.25 -20.22
C LEU A 222 -11.44 1.20 -18.88
N HIS A 223 -10.67 2.24 -18.56
CA HIS A 223 -10.05 2.39 -17.25
C HIS A 223 -10.88 3.36 -16.44
N VAL A 224 -11.47 2.88 -15.35
CA VAL A 224 -12.37 3.64 -14.48
C VAL A 224 -11.98 3.50 -13.02
N THR A 225 -12.28 4.53 -12.26
CA THR A 225 -12.25 4.56 -10.79
C THR A 225 -13.70 4.68 -10.29
N PRO A 226 -14.42 3.55 -10.10
CA PRO A 226 -15.86 3.60 -9.85
C PRO A 226 -16.24 4.22 -8.51
N PHE A 227 -15.31 4.27 -7.57
CA PHE A 227 -15.49 4.80 -6.22
C PHE A 227 -14.57 5.99 -5.99
N HIS A 228 -15.12 7.10 -5.52
CA HIS A 228 -14.40 8.32 -5.18
C HIS A 228 -13.40 8.78 -6.26
N SER A 229 -13.80 8.73 -7.54
CA SER A 229 -12.94 9.05 -8.69
C SER A 229 -12.19 10.38 -8.47
N TYR A 230 -10.85 10.29 -8.41
CA TYR A 230 -10.03 11.49 -8.19
C TYR A 230 -9.79 12.24 -9.51
N PRO A 231 -9.90 13.60 -9.53
CA PRO A 231 -10.11 14.52 -8.40
C PRO A 231 -11.59 14.85 -8.11
N SER A 232 -12.54 14.28 -8.86
CA SER A 232 -13.95 14.66 -8.81
C SER A 232 -14.69 14.21 -7.54
N GLY A 233 -14.23 13.13 -6.89
CA GLY A 233 -14.91 12.48 -5.79
C GLY A 233 -16.17 11.71 -6.18
N ILE A 234 -16.48 11.61 -7.48
CA ILE A 234 -17.71 10.98 -7.98
C ILE A 234 -17.63 9.46 -7.77
N THR A 235 -18.73 8.89 -7.31
CA THR A 235 -18.94 7.44 -7.22
C THR A 235 -19.98 7.01 -8.24
N ALA A 236 -19.62 6.04 -9.08
CA ALA A 236 -20.54 5.43 -10.03
C ALA A 236 -21.62 4.63 -9.30
N ASN A 237 -22.89 4.98 -9.50
CA ASN A 237 -23.98 4.26 -8.88
C ASN A 237 -24.15 2.83 -9.44
N ALA A 238 -24.95 1.98 -8.78
CA ALA A 238 -25.13 0.58 -9.15
C ALA A 238 -25.59 0.40 -10.61
N SER A 239 -26.47 1.27 -11.12
CA SER A 239 -26.93 1.23 -12.52
C SER A 239 -25.81 1.53 -13.49
N LYS A 240 -24.96 2.51 -13.16
CA LYS A 240 -23.82 2.93 -13.98
C LYS A 240 -22.73 1.84 -13.99
N ARG A 241 -22.46 1.20 -12.86
CA ARG A 241 -21.52 0.07 -12.80
C ARG A 241 -21.96 -1.07 -13.71
N ARG A 242 -23.25 -1.41 -13.73
CA ARG A 242 -23.80 -2.41 -14.67
C ARG A 242 -23.76 -1.94 -16.14
N GLU A 243 -23.90 -0.63 -16.39
CA GLU A 243 -23.73 -0.06 -17.73
C GLU A 243 -22.29 -0.22 -18.24
N TYR A 244 -21.29 -0.01 -17.39
CA TYR A 244 -19.88 -0.24 -17.75
C TYR A 244 -19.64 -1.71 -18.15
N ILE A 245 -20.14 -2.64 -17.37
CA ILE A 245 -20.00 -4.07 -17.66
C ILE A 245 -20.63 -4.41 -19.02
N ARG A 246 -21.87 -4.02 -19.25
CA ARG A 246 -22.55 -4.23 -20.56
C ARG A 246 -21.79 -3.58 -21.70
N TRP A 247 -21.29 -2.35 -21.51
CA TRP A 247 -20.50 -1.65 -22.52
C TRP A 247 -19.27 -2.47 -22.94
N ALA A 248 -18.59 -3.09 -22.00
CA ALA A 248 -17.43 -3.92 -22.30
C ALA A 248 -17.81 -5.25 -22.96
N GLU A 249 -18.86 -5.91 -22.49
CA GLU A 249 -19.36 -7.16 -23.06
C GLU A 249 -19.80 -6.99 -24.53
N GLU A 250 -20.60 -5.97 -24.82
CA GLU A 250 -21.09 -5.65 -26.18
C GLU A 250 -19.95 -5.37 -27.17
N ARG A 251 -18.80 -4.87 -26.68
CA ARG A 251 -17.63 -4.53 -27.51
C ARG A 251 -16.55 -5.58 -27.54
N SER A 252 -16.76 -6.73 -26.86
CA SER A 252 -15.68 -7.70 -26.58
C SER A 252 -14.44 -6.97 -26.05
N GLY A 253 -14.69 -6.04 -25.15
CA GLY A 253 -13.71 -5.13 -24.55
C GLY A 253 -13.23 -5.60 -23.19
N LEU A 254 -12.55 -4.72 -22.47
CA LEU A 254 -12.00 -4.96 -21.15
C LEU A 254 -12.22 -3.74 -20.25
N ILE A 255 -12.52 -3.96 -18.98
CA ILE A 255 -12.53 -2.91 -17.95
C ILE A 255 -11.31 -3.09 -17.06
N ILE A 256 -10.66 -1.98 -16.74
CA ILE A 256 -9.67 -1.87 -15.67
C ILE A 256 -10.35 -1.09 -14.56
N GLU A 257 -10.72 -1.78 -13.50
CA GLU A 257 -11.34 -1.20 -12.31
C GLU A 257 -10.25 -0.82 -11.31
N ASP A 258 -9.98 0.48 -11.15
CA ASP A 258 -9.03 1.02 -10.18
C ASP A 258 -9.77 1.39 -8.88
N ASP A 259 -9.58 0.57 -7.87
CA ASP A 259 -10.25 0.67 -6.57
C ASP A 259 -9.24 1.02 -5.47
N PHE A 260 -8.83 2.27 -5.40
CA PHE A 260 -7.71 2.70 -4.57
C PHE A 260 -8.07 3.08 -3.13
N ASP A 261 -9.34 3.35 -2.81
CA ASP A 261 -9.74 3.83 -1.48
C ASP A 261 -11.15 3.41 -1.04
N SER A 262 -11.77 2.46 -1.69
CA SER A 262 -13.14 2.01 -1.39
C SER A 262 -13.29 1.34 0.00
N GLU A 263 -12.18 1.00 0.66
CA GLU A 263 -12.19 0.57 2.05
C GLU A 263 -12.66 1.69 3.01
N PHE A 264 -12.51 2.95 2.60
CA PHE A 264 -12.96 4.11 3.38
C PHE A 264 -14.42 4.46 3.05
N THR A 265 -15.33 3.56 3.38
CA THR A 265 -16.77 3.78 3.20
C THR A 265 -17.44 4.19 4.51
N LEU A 266 -18.38 5.13 4.41
CA LEU A 266 -19.27 5.50 5.53
C LEU A 266 -20.49 4.55 5.63
N LEU A 267 -20.65 3.65 4.66
CA LEU A 267 -21.75 2.70 4.62
C LEU A 267 -21.46 1.49 5.50
N SER A 268 -22.49 0.88 6.06
CA SER A 268 -22.40 -0.33 6.88
C SER A 268 -21.90 -1.56 6.09
N LYS A 269 -22.05 -1.52 4.76
CA LYS A 269 -21.59 -2.56 3.82
C LYS A 269 -20.85 -1.88 2.67
N ALA A 270 -19.68 -2.42 2.30
CA ALA A 270 -18.98 -1.99 1.10
C ALA A 270 -19.84 -2.22 -0.16
N GLU A 271 -19.79 -1.28 -1.08
CA GLU A 271 -20.48 -1.39 -2.35
C GLU A 271 -19.86 -2.50 -3.24
N ASP A 272 -20.69 -3.14 -4.06
CA ASP A 272 -20.21 -4.18 -4.97
C ASP A 272 -19.32 -3.57 -6.07
N THR A 273 -18.15 -4.18 -6.29
CA THR A 273 -17.21 -3.80 -7.35
C THR A 273 -17.72 -4.24 -8.72
N LEU A 274 -17.17 -3.70 -9.81
CA LEU A 274 -17.44 -4.21 -11.16
C LEU A 274 -17.03 -5.68 -11.26
N PHE A 275 -15.89 -6.03 -10.68
CA PHE A 275 -15.42 -7.42 -10.66
C PHE A 275 -16.37 -8.34 -9.90
N SER A 276 -16.86 -7.96 -8.72
CA SER A 276 -17.80 -8.79 -7.95
C SER A 276 -19.17 -8.92 -8.63
N LEU A 277 -19.60 -7.91 -9.40
CA LEU A 277 -20.83 -7.94 -10.19
C LEU A 277 -20.72 -8.79 -11.46
N ALA A 278 -19.50 -9.02 -11.97
CA ALA A 278 -19.22 -9.80 -13.17
C ALA A 278 -17.95 -10.66 -12.96
N PRO A 279 -17.99 -11.69 -12.08
CA PRO A 279 -16.79 -12.46 -11.70
C PRO A 279 -16.16 -13.25 -12.84
N HIS A 280 -16.94 -13.57 -13.87
CA HIS A 280 -16.47 -14.19 -15.11
C HIS A 280 -16.46 -13.22 -16.30
N GLY A 281 -16.70 -11.93 -16.03
CA GLY A 281 -16.77 -10.86 -17.01
C GLY A 281 -15.40 -10.29 -17.40
N PRO A 282 -15.41 -9.31 -18.30
CA PRO A 282 -14.18 -8.70 -18.81
C PRO A 282 -13.65 -7.60 -17.89
N VAL A 283 -13.45 -7.91 -16.61
CA VAL A 283 -12.98 -6.93 -15.60
C VAL A 283 -11.65 -7.37 -15.00
N VAL A 284 -10.65 -6.52 -15.07
CA VAL A 284 -9.42 -6.58 -14.28
C VAL A 284 -9.62 -5.65 -13.09
N TYR A 285 -9.59 -6.19 -11.88
CA TYR A 285 -9.66 -5.39 -10.65
C TYR A 285 -8.25 -5.08 -10.17
N MET A 286 -8.04 -3.87 -9.69
CA MET A 286 -6.78 -3.47 -9.08
C MET A 286 -7.01 -2.63 -7.82
N ASN A 287 -6.10 -2.80 -6.86
CA ASN A 287 -6.13 -2.04 -5.61
C ASN A 287 -4.71 -1.88 -5.07
N THR A 288 -4.54 -0.98 -4.10
CA THR A 288 -3.26 -0.63 -3.49
C THR A 288 -3.37 -0.46 -1.98
N PHE A 289 -2.37 -0.90 -1.24
CA PHE A 289 -2.27 -0.65 0.20
C PHE A 289 -1.64 0.71 0.56
N SER A 290 -1.38 1.56 -0.44
CA SER A 290 -0.77 2.87 -0.20
C SER A 290 -1.62 3.80 0.67
N ARG A 291 -2.95 3.65 0.65
CA ARG A 291 -3.87 4.44 1.47
C ARG A 291 -4.29 3.73 2.75
N THR A 292 -4.46 2.43 2.68
CA THR A 292 -4.96 1.61 3.81
C THR A 292 -3.88 1.23 4.81
N ILE A 293 -2.61 1.14 4.38
CA ILE A 293 -1.48 0.87 5.27
C ILE A 293 -0.57 2.08 5.32
N ALA A 294 0.25 2.30 4.29
CA ALA A 294 1.13 3.45 4.18
C ALA A 294 1.64 3.60 2.74
N PRO A 295 1.86 4.82 2.23
CA PRO A 295 2.40 5.05 0.88
C PRO A 295 3.77 4.41 0.65
N SER A 296 4.58 4.27 1.70
CA SER A 296 5.94 3.70 1.66
C SER A 296 5.97 2.19 1.49
N VAL A 297 4.89 1.47 1.81
CA VAL A 297 4.81 -0.01 1.69
C VAL A 297 4.90 -0.47 0.25
N ARG A 298 4.44 0.34 -0.70
CA ARG A 298 4.51 0.11 -2.15
C ARG A 298 3.98 -1.26 -2.59
N VAL A 299 2.88 -1.70 -2.00
CA VAL A 299 2.20 -2.95 -2.39
C VAL A 299 0.87 -2.63 -3.05
N ALA A 300 0.67 -3.16 -4.24
CA ALA A 300 -0.58 -3.14 -4.99
C ALA A 300 -0.81 -4.51 -5.64
N TYR A 301 -2.00 -4.78 -6.10
CA TYR A 301 -2.32 -6.06 -6.71
C TYR A 301 -3.38 -5.94 -7.81
N LEU A 302 -3.30 -6.86 -8.77
CA LEU A 302 -4.32 -7.10 -9.79
C LEU A 302 -5.04 -8.40 -9.49
N VAL A 303 -6.33 -8.43 -9.78
CA VAL A 303 -7.13 -9.64 -9.90
C VAL A 303 -7.57 -9.76 -11.36
N LEU A 304 -7.18 -10.86 -11.99
CA LEU A 304 -7.47 -11.12 -13.39
C LEU A 304 -8.70 -12.01 -13.53
N PRO A 305 -9.53 -11.80 -14.56
CA PRO A 305 -10.56 -12.77 -14.90
C PRO A 305 -9.93 -14.10 -15.35
N GLU A 306 -10.65 -15.20 -15.15
CA GLU A 306 -10.15 -16.57 -15.40
C GLU A 306 -9.63 -16.81 -16.82
N ASN A 307 -10.19 -16.12 -17.80
CA ASN A 307 -9.82 -16.24 -19.21
C ASN A 307 -8.57 -15.43 -19.60
N LEU A 308 -8.04 -14.58 -18.70
CA LEU A 308 -6.78 -13.88 -18.88
C LEU A 308 -5.68 -14.61 -18.13
N SER A 309 -4.82 -15.30 -18.86
CA SER A 309 -3.68 -15.99 -18.25
C SER A 309 -2.62 -15.00 -17.78
N LEU A 310 -2.16 -15.17 -16.51
CA LEU A 310 -1.04 -14.42 -15.93
C LEU A 310 0.27 -14.58 -16.73
N ILE A 311 0.41 -15.64 -17.50
CA ILE A 311 1.59 -15.90 -18.35
C ILE A 311 1.77 -14.75 -19.36
N HIS A 312 0.69 -14.18 -19.89
CA HIS A 312 0.76 -13.07 -20.84
C HIS A 312 1.14 -11.73 -20.19
N ILE A 313 0.99 -11.61 -18.86
CA ILE A 313 1.25 -10.37 -18.12
C ILE A 313 2.62 -10.41 -17.42
N SER A 314 3.03 -11.56 -16.88
CA SER A 314 4.25 -11.69 -16.07
C SER A 314 5.49 -12.14 -16.84
N GLU A 315 5.32 -12.68 -18.04
CA GLU A 315 6.40 -13.04 -18.96
C GLU A 315 6.14 -12.38 -20.33
N PRO A 316 6.53 -11.10 -20.52
CA PRO A 316 6.56 -10.56 -21.87
C PRO A 316 7.51 -11.44 -22.68
N THR A 317 6.97 -12.10 -23.70
CA THR A 317 7.68 -12.97 -24.62
C THR A 317 9.04 -12.36 -24.97
N ARG A 318 10.11 -13.09 -24.62
CA ARG A 318 11.43 -12.88 -25.23
C ARG A 318 11.26 -13.23 -26.73
N HIS A 319 11.14 -12.19 -27.54
CA HIS A 319 11.44 -12.24 -28.96
C HIS A 319 12.79 -11.59 -29.21
#